data_b34d20623004e6d19858535c69d0eb49
#
_entry.id   b34d20623004e6d19858535c69d0eb49
#
_cell.length_a   1.000
_cell.length_b   1.000
_cell.length_c   1.000
_cell.angle_alpha   90.00
_cell.angle_beta   90.00
_cell.angle_gamma   90.00
#
_symmetry.space_group_name_H-M   'P 1'
#
loop_
_entity.id
_entity.type
_entity.pdbx_description
1 polymer ?
#
loop_
_entity_poly.entity_id
_entity_poly.type
_entity_poly.pdbx_seq_one_letter_code
_entity_poly.pdbx_strand_id
1 'polypeptide(L)'
;MSYRGDSPSAREKQLEKRLRHLSKNLEQAEKTIQELRRSLKVSQNENLKFKQNLKRSLGKSQKLDELLKELKSFSEQESRSKDQHL
;
A
#
# COMPACT_ATOMS: atom_id res chain seq x y z
N MET A 1 19.69 -55.71 -33.18
CA MET A 1 18.73 -54.67 -32.93
C MET A 1 19.35 -53.58 -32.07
N SER A 2 19.33 -52.39 -32.55
CA SER A 2 19.89 -51.31 -31.76
C SER A 2 18.94 -50.90 -30.67
N TYR A 3 19.47 -50.78 -29.50
CA TYR A 3 18.74 -50.33 -28.38
C TYR A 3 18.81 -48.84 -28.27
N ARG A 4 17.69 -48.27 -28.13
CA ARG A 4 17.58 -46.86 -27.90
C ARG A 4 17.41 -46.51 -26.46
N GLY A 5 17.41 -47.52 -25.58
CA GLY A 5 17.21 -47.33 -24.17
C GLY A 5 18.28 -46.52 -23.50
N ASP A 6 19.51 -46.58 -24.01
CA ASP A 6 20.68 -45.93 -23.40
C ASP A 6 20.89 -44.50 -23.86
N SER A 7 20.27 -44.11 -24.99
CA SER A 7 20.37 -42.72 -25.46
C SER A 7 18.99 -42.15 -25.73
N PRO A 8 18.68 -40.99 -25.22
CA PRO A 8 17.40 -40.37 -25.46
C PRO A 8 17.24 -39.97 -26.93
N SER A 9 16.04 -40.12 -27.45
CA SER A 9 15.68 -39.65 -28.77
C SER A 9 15.77 -38.14 -28.89
N ALA A 10 15.83 -37.62 -30.12
CA ALA A 10 15.82 -36.17 -30.34
C ALA A 10 14.56 -35.52 -29.76
N ARG A 11 13.44 -36.22 -29.80
CA ARG A 11 12.19 -35.76 -29.23
C ARG A 11 12.25 -35.67 -27.70
N GLU A 12 12.84 -36.65 -27.05
CA GLU A 12 13.03 -36.66 -25.61
C GLU A 12 13.93 -35.52 -25.15
N LYS A 13 15.01 -35.25 -25.88
CA LYS A 13 15.91 -34.15 -25.61
C LYS A 13 15.21 -32.81 -25.73
N GLN A 14 14.35 -32.65 -26.71
CA GLN A 14 13.55 -31.45 -26.88
C GLN A 14 12.56 -31.27 -25.72
N LEU A 15 11.92 -32.34 -25.30
CA LEU A 15 11.00 -32.29 -24.16
C LEU A 15 11.72 -31.96 -22.86
N GLU A 16 12.90 -32.52 -22.63
CA GLU A 16 13.74 -32.19 -21.47
C GLU A 16 14.13 -30.70 -21.47
N LYS A 17 14.51 -30.18 -22.63
CA LYS A 17 14.82 -28.76 -22.80
C LYS A 17 13.62 -27.86 -22.47
N ARG A 18 12.46 -28.29 -22.94
CA ARG A 18 11.22 -27.58 -22.63
C ARG A 18 10.89 -27.58 -21.14
N LEU A 19 11.04 -28.73 -20.52
CA LEU A 19 10.81 -28.87 -19.09
C LEU A 19 11.74 -27.99 -18.27
N ARG A 20 13.01 -27.94 -18.60
CA ARG A 20 13.97 -27.04 -17.94
C ARG A 20 13.59 -25.59 -18.11
N HIS A 21 13.17 -25.22 -19.31
CA HIS A 21 12.77 -23.85 -19.61
C HIS A 21 11.53 -23.46 -18.85
N LEU A 22 10.53 -24.32 -18.82
CA LEU A 22 9.29 -24.12 -18.07
C LEU A 22 9.57 -24.06 -16.56
N SER A 23 10.46 -24.91 -16.07
CA SER A 23 10.85 -24.90 -14.66
C SER A 23 11.51 -23.59 -14.26
N LYS A 24 12.40 -23.05 -15.09
CA LYS A 24 13.03 -21.74 -14.85
C LYS A 24 12.00 -20.62 -14.87
N ASN A 25 11.08 -20.67 -15.82
CA ASN A 25 10.02 -19.68 -15.92
C ASN A 25 9.13 -19.70 -14.69
N LEU A 26 8.83 -20.91 -14.19
CA LEU A 26 8.01 -21.07 -12.99
C LEU A 26 8.73 -20.51 -11.77
N GLU A 27 10.02 -20.77 -11.61
CA GLU A 27 10.83 -20.21 -10.52
C GLU A 27 10.85 -18.68 -10.55
N GLN A 28 11.03 -18.11 -11.74
CA GLN A 28 11.00 -16.65 -11.90
C GLN A 28 9.65 -16.07 -11.57
N ALA A 29 8.58 -16.73 -12.01
CA ALA A 29 7.21 -16.30 -11.69
C ALA A 29 6.95 -16.35 -10.19
N GLU A 30 7.40 -17.40 -9.51
CA GLU A 30 7.28 -17.51 -8.06
C GLU A 30 8.02 -16.38 -7.33
N LYS A 31 9.24 -16.07 -7.75
CA LYS A 31 10.01 -14.94 -7.18
C LYS A 31 9.28 -13.62 -7.37
N THR A 32 8.78 -13.40 -8.58
CA THR A 32 8.04 -12.18 -8.90
C THR A 32 6.79 -12.06 -8.03
N ILE A 33 6.07 -13.15 -7.84
CA ILE A 33 4.89 -13.18 -6.97
C ILE A 33 5.26 -12.82 -5.52
N GLN A 34 6.35 -13.38 -5.00
CA GLN A 34 6.82 -13.07 -3.66
C GLN A 34 7.21 -11.60 -3.50
N GLU A 35 7.93 -11.06 -4.49
CA GLU A 35 8.33 -9.65 -4.49
C GLU A 35 7.11 -8.72 -4.55
N LEU A 36 6.13 -9.06 -5.39
CA LEU A 36 4.90 -8.30 -5.50
C LEU A 36 4.08 -8.35 -4.20
N ARG A 37 4.02 -9.49 -3.55
CA ARG A 37 3.35 -9.62 -2.24
C ARG A 37 4.01 -8.77 -1.17
N ARG A 38 5.34 -8.74 -1.14
CA ARG A 38 6.09 -7.88 -0.20
C ARG A 38 5.83 -6.41 -0.48
N SER A 39 5.90 -6.01 -1.74
CA SER A 39 5.62 -4.63 -2.15
C SER A 39 4.20 -4.22 -1.79
N LEU A 40 3.23 -5.11 -2.01
CA LEU A 40 1.84 -4.86 -1.66
C LEU A 40 1.68 -4.67 -0.16
N LYS A 41 2.32 -5.51 0.63
CA LYS A 41 2.26 -5.41 2.10
C LYS A 41 2.84 -4.11 2.61
N VAL A 42 3.99 -3.70 2.08
CA VAL A 42 4.62 -2.41 2.41
C VAL A 42 3.70 -1.25 2.03
N SER A 43 3.14 -1.28 0.83
CA SER A 43 2.22 -0.26 0.36
C SER A 43 0.96 -0.17 1.22
N GLN A 44 0.39 -1.29 1.61
CA GLN A 44 -0.77 -1.33 2.51
C GLN A 44 -0.45 -0.73 3.87
N ASN A 45 0.73 -1.01 4.43
CA ASN A 45 1.17 -0.44 5.70
C ASN A 45 1.37 1.07 5.60
N GLU A 46 1.98 1.54 4.52
CA GLU A 46 2.15 2.98 4.26
C GLU A 46 0.81 3.68 4.13
N ASN A 47 -0.13 3.08 3.40
CA ASN A 47 -1.48 3.61 3.26
C ASN A 47 -2.19 3.69 4.59
N LEU A 48 -2.04 2.69 5.44
CA LEU A 48 -2.63 2.70 6.78
C LEU A 48 -2.07 3.83 7.64
N LYS A 49 -0.75 4.01 7.63
CA LYS A 49 -0.08 5.11 8.33
C LYS A 49 -0.55 6.47 7.82
N PHE A 50 -0.67 6.61 6.51
CA PHE A 50 -1.17 7.82 5.87
C PHE A 50 -2.59 8.14 6.31
N LYS A 51 -3.47 7.15 6.32
CA LYS A 51 -4.85 7.31 6.80
C LYS A 51 -4.90 7.74 8.26
N GLN A 52 -4.08 7.15 9.11
CA GLN A 52 -3.99 7.51 10.52
C GLN A 52 -3.51 8.95 10.71
N ASN A 53 -2.48 9.35 9.96
CA ASN A 53 -1.96 10.71 10.02
C ASN A 53 -2.99 11.73 9.52
N LEU A 54 -3.72 11.39 8.45
CA LEU A 54 -4.79 12.22 7.93
C LEU A 54 -5.90 12.40 8.96
N LYS A 55 -6.29 11.33 9.62
CA LYS A 55 -7.31 11.34 10.66
C LYS A 55 -6.91 12.22 11.85
N ARG A 56 -5.65 12.15 12.27
CA ARG A 56 -5.10 13.02 13.33
C ARG A 56 -5.10 14.48 12.91
N SER A 57 -4.70 14.75 11.68
CA SER A 57 -4.67 16.09 11.13
C SER A 57 -6.05 16.70 11.07
N LEU A 58 -7.05 15.94 10.62
CA LEU A 58 -8.45 16.37 10.59
C LEU A 58 -8.97 16.65 12.01
N GLY A 59 -8.64 15.80 12.98
CA GLY A 59 -9.01 16.02 14.37
C GLY A 59 -8.44 17.31 14.93
N LYS A 60 -7.19 17.62 14.66
CA LYS A 60 -6.55 18.89 15.06
C LYS A 60 -7.20 20.08 14.39
N SER A 61 -7.52 19.97 13.11
CA SER A 61 -8.18 21.02 12.35
C SER A 61 -9.57 21.33 12.92
N GLN A 62 -10.33 20.31 13.27
CA GLN A 62 -11.65 20.45 13.89
C GLN A 62 -11.57 21.15 15.25
N LYS A 63 -10.59 20.77 16.09
CA LYS A 63 -10.36 21.42 17.37
C LYS A 63 -10.01 22.90 17.20
N LEU A 64 -9.18 23.21 16.23
CA LEU A 64 -8.80 24.59 15.93
C LEU A 64 -10.01 25.41 15.49
N ASP A 65 -10.86 24.85 14.64
CA ASP A 65 -12.10 25.50 14.20
C ASP A 65 -13.05 25.77 15.37
N GLU A 66 -13.18 24.82 16.29
CA GLU A 66 -13.99 24.98 17.49
C GLU A 66 -13.45 26.12 18.38
N LEU A 67 -12.13 26.16 18.59
CA LEU A 67 -11.49 27.23 19.36
C LEU A 67 -11.68 28.59 18.72
N LEU A 68 -11.58 28.69 17.40
CA LEU A 68 -11.82 29.93 16.67
C LEU A 68 -13.26 30.40 16.82
N LYS A 69 -14.21 29.49 16.78
CA LYS A 69 -15.63 29.80 17.02
C LYS A 69 -15.88 30.32 18.44
N GLU A 70 -15.26 29.69 19.43
CA GLU A 70 -15.34 30.12 20.81
C GLU A 70 -14.76 31.53 21.01
N LEU A 71 -13.57 31.77 20.43
CA LEU A 71 -12.93 33.09 20.48
C LEU A 71 -13.78 34.16 19.82
N LYS A 72 -14.38 33.87 18.69
CA LYS A 72 -15.24 34.77 17.98
C LYS A 72 -16.48 35.11 18.80
N SER A 73 -17.10 34.10 19.40
CA SER A 73 -18.26 34.26 20.29
C SER A 73 -17.91 35.12 21.50
N PHE A 74 -16.78 34.88 22.14
CA PHE A 74 -16.29 35.64 23.27
C PHE A 74 -16.04 37.12 22.90
N SER A 75 -15.39 37.36 21.78
CA SER A 75 -15.14 38.70 21.27
C SER A 75 -16.43 39.47 20.99
N GLU A 76 -17.44 38.81 20.43
CA GLU A 76 -18.75 39.43 20.19
C GLU A 76 -19.44 39.78 21.51
N GLN A 77 -19.37 38.92 22.52
CA GLN A 77 -19.93 39.19 23.84
C GLN A 77 -19.24 40.37 24.52
N GLU A 78 -17.92 40.46 24.46
CA GLU A 78 -17.18 41.61 25.00
C GLU A 78 -17.60 42.93 24.31
N SER A 79 -17.70 42.89 23.00
CA SER A 79 -18.12 44.04 22.23
C SER A 79 -19.51 44.52 22.62
N ARG A 80 -20.45 43.60 22.79
CA ARG A 80 -21.81 43.90 23.27
C ARG A 80 -21.81 44.48 24.68
N SER A 81 -20.99 43.89 25.56
CA SER A 81 -20.87 44.35 26.93
C SER A 81 -20.33 45.80 27.01
N LYS A 82 -19.33 46.13 26.21
CA LYS A 82 -18.81 47.51 26.11
C LYS A 82 -19.85 48.48 25.58
N ASP A 83 -20.62 48.10 24.59
CA ASP A 83 -21.67 48.89 24.00
C ASP A 83 -22.80 49.16 25.00
N GLN A 84 -23.08 48.22 25.89
CA GLN A 84 -24.08 48.36 26.96
C GLN A 84 -23.65 49.31 28.06
N HIS A 85 -22.37 49.50 28.26
CA HIS A 85 -21.83 50.40 29.29
C HIS A 85 -21.65 51.85 28.82
N LEU A 86 -21.84 52.05 27.58
CA LEU A 86 -21.84 53.38 27.01
C LEU A 86 -23.23 53.99 27.11
#